data_6b7a689ee480050506813175b15e41ea
#
_entry.id   6b7a689ee480050506813175b15e41ea
#
_cell.length_a   1.000
_cell.length_b   1.000
_cell.length_c   1.000
_cell.angle_alpha   90.00
_cell.angle_beta   90.00
_cell.angle_gamma   90.00
#
_symmetry.space_group_name_H-M   'P 1'
#
loop_
_entity.id
_entity.type
_entity.pdbx_description
1 polymer ?
#
loop_
_entity_poly.entity_id
_entity_poly.type
_entity_poly.pdbx_seq_one_letter_code
_entity_poly.pdbx_strand_id
1 'polypeptide(L)'
;MLKLISWNVNGLRAVHRKGLFLEWLAATQPDILALQETKCHPDQLPPEVRQPDGYMTYWASAERAGYSGVALYTRRAPLSVQVGL
;
A
#
# COMPACT_ATOMS: atom_id res chain seq x y z
N MET A 1 -3.62 19.35 -8.58
CA MET A 1 -2.98 19.25 -7.26
C MET A 1 -2.72 17.80 -6.92
N LEU A 2 -1.56 17.50 -6.39
CA LEU A 2 -1.24 16.14 -5.96
C LEU A 2 -1.91 15.84 -4.63
N LYS A 3 -2.55 14.67 -4.53
CA LYS A 3 -3.12 14.20 -3.29
C LYS A 3 -2.17 13.16 -2.70
N LEU A 4 -1.55 13.52 -1.58
CA LEU A 4 -0.59 12.68 -0.88
C LEU A 4 -1.23 12.23 0.42
N ILE A 5 -1.26 10.91 0.67
CA ILE A 5 -1.88 10.35 1.87
C ILE A 5 -0.90 9.39 2.52
N SER A 6 -0.81 9.48 3.84
CA SER A 6 -0.06 8.56 4.67
C SER A 6 -1.05 7.89 5.62
N TRP A 7 -1.03 6.55 5.67
CA TRP A 7 -2.01 5.81 6.45
C TRP A 7 -1.33 4.62 7.14
N ASN A 8 -1.36 4.63 8.46
CA ASN A 8 -0.94 3.46 9.23
C ASN A 8 -2.13 2.49 9.27
N VAL A 9 -2.04 1.44 8.47
CA VAL A 9 -3.17 0.51 8.29
C VAL A 9 -3.26 -0.54 9.39
N ASN A 10 -2.20 -0.71 10.17
CA ASN A 10 -2.16 -1.71 11.24
C ASN A 10 -2.66 -3.08 10.76
N GLY A 11 -2.05 -3.55 9.67
CA GLY A 11 -2.42 -4.82 9.05
C GLY A 11 -3.29 -4.64 7.82
N LEU A 12 -2.66 -4.61 6.64
CA LEU A 12 -3.37 -4.38 5.39
C LEU A 12 -4.34 -5.52 5.07
N ARG A 13 -3.96 -6.77 5.40
CA ARG A 13 -4.84 -7.92 5.17
C ARG A 13 -6.16 -7.78 5.93
N ALA A 14 -6.09 -7.28 7.18
CA ALA A 14 -7.29 -7.10 7.99
C ALA A 14 -8.18 -6.00 7.42
N VAL A 15 -7.59 -4.89 6.99
CA VAL A 15 -8.35 -3.79 6.38
C VAL A 15 -9.02 -4.26 5.09
N HIS A 16 -8.29 -4.99 4.25
CA HIS A 16 -8.86 -5.53 3.02
C HIS A 16 -9.99 -6.53 3.30
N ARG A 17 -9.80 -7.40 4.28
CA ARG A 17 -10.78 -8.42 4.62
C ARG A 17 -12.12 -7.81 5.04
N LYS A 18 -12.07 -6.63 5.65
CA LYS A 18 -13.27 -5.88 6.02
C LYS A 18 -13.91 -5.16 4.84
N GLY A 19 -13.34 -5.26 3.63
CA GLY A 19 -13.85 -4.59 2.45
C GLY A 19 -13.56 -3.11 2.40
N LEU A 20 -12.66 -2.61 3.23
CA LEU A 20 -12.45 -1.17 3.38
C LEU A 20 -11.40 -0.61 2.43
N PHE A 21 -10.35 -1.39 2.12
CA PHE A 21 -9.19 -0.83 1.43
C PHE A 21 -9.49 -0.41 -0.01
N LEU A 22 -9.99 -1.33 -0.82
CA LEU A 22 -10.24 -1.03 -2.24
C LEU A 22 -11.36 -0.01 -2.42
N GLU A 23 -12.38 -0.07 -1.58
CA GLU A 23 -13.47 0.90 -1.60
C GLU A 23 -12.93 2.30 -1.28
N TRP A 24 -12.11 2.40 -0.24
CA TRP A 24 -11.50 3.67 0.15
C TRP A 24 -10.57 4.19 -0.95
N LEU A 25 -9.76 3.31 -1.55
CA LEU A 25 -8.82 3.68 -2.61
C LEU A 25 -9.57 4.24 -3.82
N ALA A 26 -10.65 3.57 -4.22
CA ALA A 26 -11.47 4.00 -5.35
C ALA A 26 -12.15 5.34 -5.10
N ALA A 27 -12.61 5.57 -3.87
CA ALA A 27 -13.28 6.82 -3.51
C ALA A 27 -12.31 7.98 -3.36
N THR A 28 -11.12 7.72 -2.82
CA THR A 28 -10.15 8.76 -2.47
C THR A 28 -9.23 9.10 -3.64
N GLN A 29 -8.83 8.11 -4.41
CA GLN A 29 -7.95 8.26 -5.58
C GLN A 29 -6.71 9.09 -5.28
N PRO A 30 -5.89 8.70 -4.29
CA PRO A 30 -4.67 9.44 -4.01
C PRO A 30 -3.70 9.33 -5.17
N ASP A 31 -2.89 10.36 -5.38
CA ASP A 31 -1.79 10.30 -6.34
C ASP A 31 -0.63 9.48 -5.76
N ILE A 32 -0.36 9.67 -4.48
CA ILE A 32 0.64 8.89 -3.75
C ILE A 32 0.04 8.49 -2.41
N LEU A 33 0.12 7.20 -2.12
CA LEU A 33 -0.35 6.63 -0.86
C LEU A 33 0.81 5.89 -0.20
N ALA A 34 1.18 6.31 1.00
CA ALA A 34 2.18 5.63 1.81
C ALA A 34 1.48 4.88 2.93
N LEU A 35 1.70 3.56 2.98
CA LEU A 35 1.13 2.71 4.02
C LEU A 35 2.21 2.31 5.00
N GLN A 36 1.91 2.40 6.29
CA GLN A 36 2.77 1.90 7.35
C GLN A 36 2.10 0.72 8.04
N GLU A 37 2.92 -0.17 8.60
CA GLU A 37 2.47 -1.36 9.31
C GLU A 37 1.54 -2.22 8.47
N THR A 38 2.01 -2.56 7.25
CA THR A 38 1.24 -3.46 6.38
C THR A 38 1.15 -4.87 6.95
N LYS A 39 2.16 -5.30 7.70
CA LYS A 39 2.21 -6.57 8.44
C LYS A 39 2.01 -7.80 7.55
N CYS A 40 2.45 -7.70 6.30
CA CYS A 40 2.36 -8.82 5.37
C CYS A 40 3.35 -8.64 4.24
N HIS A 41 3.65 -9.72 3.53
CA HIS A 41 4.35 -9.65 2.26
C HIS A 41 3.35 -9.43 1.14
N PRO A 42 3.77 -8.77 0.04
CA PRO A 42 2.84 -8.53 -1.07
C PRO A 42 2.28 -9.79 -1.68
N ASP A 43 3.02 -10.91 -1.65
CA ASP A 43 2.54 -12.19 -2.16
C ASP A 43 1.42 -12.80 -1.31
N GLN A 44 1.17 -12.26 -0.12
CA GLN A 44 0.06 -12.67 0.74
C GLN A 44 -1.22 -11.87 0.45
N LEU A 45 -1.18 -10.99 -0.54
CA LEU A 45 -2.31 -10.14 -0.91
C LEU A 45 -2.85 -10.53 -2.28
N PRO A 46 -4.17 -10.40 -2.50
CA PRO A 46 -4.70 -10.61 -3.84
C PRO A 46 -4.16 -9.57 -4.81
N PRO A 47 -4.09 -9.89 -6.12
CA PRO A 47 -3.50 -8.98 -7.11
C PRO A 47 -4.12 -7.59 -7.11
N GLU A 48 -5.43 -7.48 -6.91
CA GLU A 48 -6.11 -6.18 -6.91
C GLU A 48 -5.73 -5.28 -5.76
N VAL A 49 -5.21 -5.85 -4.67
CA VAL A 49 -4.68 -5.07 -3.54
C VAL A 49 -3.19 -4.83 -3.73
N ARG A 50 -2.46 -5.84 -4.17
CA ARG A 50 -1.02 -5.76 -4.35
C ARG A 50 -0.63 -4.78 -5.43
N GLN A 51 -1.43 -4.70 -6.49
CA GLN A 51 -1.18 -3.78 -7.60
C GLN A 51 -2.51 -3.38 -8.23
N PRO A 52 -3.22 -2.41 -7.64
CA PRO A 52 -4.49 -1.94 -8.19
C PRO A 52 -4.28 -1.27 -9.56
N ASP A 53 -5.31 -1.33 -10.40
CA ASP A 53 -5.27 -0.67 -11.70
C ASP A 53 -4.93 0.80 -11.56
N GLY A 54 -4.00 1.28 -12.38
CA GLY A 54 -3.61 2.68 -12.37
C GLY A 54 -2.53 3.03 -11.35
N TYR A 55 -2.07 2.06 -10.58
CA TYR A 55 -1.03 2.30 -9.56
C TYR A 55 0.20 1.44 -9.81
N MET A 56 1.36 2.03 -9.54
CA MET A 56 2.59 1.29 -9.33
C MET A 56 2.78 1.14 -7.83
N THR A 57 3.26 -0.03 -7.40
CA THR A 57 3.42 -0.29 -5.98
C THR A 57 4.85 -0.72 -5.67
N TYR A 58 5.33 -0.31 -4.51
CA TYR A 58 6.66 -0.59 -4.01
C TYR A 58 6.54 -1.07 -2.58
N TRP A 59 7.20 -2.18 -2.24
CA TRP A 59 7.02 -2.85 -0.96
C TRP A 59 8.34 -3.05 -0.25
N ALA A 60 8.35 -2.80 1.05
CA ALA A 60 9.43 -3.19 1.95
C ALA A 60 8.79 -3.93 3.11
N SER A 61 8.89 -5.25 3.09
CA SER A 61 8.29 -6.10 4.10
C SER A 61 9.29 -6.43 5.19
N ALA A 62 8.79 -6.61 6.42
CA ALA A 62 9.64 -7.11 7.50
C ALA A 62 10.04 -8.56 7.22
N GLU A 63 11.15 -9.00 7.84
CA GLU A 63 11.62 -10.37 7.67
C GLU A 63 10.59 -11.39 8.17
N ARG A 64 9.82 -11.01 9.20
CA ARG A 64 8.78 -11.86 9.76
C ARG A 64 7.42 -11.34 9.33
N ALA A 65 6.59 -12.25 8.80
CA ALA A 65 5.20 -11.92 8.49
C ALA A 65 4.48 -11.52 9.79
N GLY A 66 3.61 -10.51 9.70
CA GLY A 66 2.87 -10.02 10.86
C GLY A 66 3.56 -8.90 11.61
N TYR A 67 4.82 -8.61 11.29
CA TYR A 67 5.52 -7.44 11.83
C TYR A 67 5.31 -6.24 10.92
N SER A 68 6.01 -5.13 11.18
CA SER A 68 5.84 -3.91 10.41
C SER A 68 6.13 -4.18 8.92
N GLY A 69 6.02 -3.19 8.13
CA GLY A 69 6.24 -3.19 6.69
C GLY A 69 5.67 -1.91 6.16
N VAL A 70 6.18 -1.47 5.02
CA VAL A 70 5.69 -0.26 4.37
C VAL A 70 5.40 -0.54 2.92
N ALA A 71 4.47 0.23 2.35
CA ALA A 71 4.17 0.16 0.94
C ALA A 71 3.94 1.56 0.40
N LEU A 72 4.26 1.76 -0.86
CA LEU A 72 4.02 2.99 -1.57
C LEU A 72 3.19 2.67 -2.81
N TYR A 73 2.08 3.34 -2.97
CA TYR A 73 1.23 3.29 -4.15
C TYR A 73 1.33 4.63 -4.85
N THR A 74 1.63 4.64 -6.14
CA THR A 74 1.74 5.89 -6.88
C THR A 74 1.12 5.74 -8.26
N ARG A 75 0.39 6.76 -8.69
CA ARG A 75 -0.23 6.80 -10.02
C ARG A 75 0.79 7.12 -11.11
N ARG A 76 1.90 7.73 -10.75
CA ARG A 76 2.95 8.09 -11.69
C ARG A 76 4.24 7.42 -11.29
N ALA A 77 5.03 7.01 -12.27
CA ALA A 77 6.35 6.48 -12.00
C ALA A 77 7.19 7.60 -11.35
N PRO A 78 7.68 7.39 -10.12
CA PRO A 78 8.55 8.37 -9.50
C PRO A 78 9.93 8.38 -10.18
N LEU A 79 10.65 9.50 -10.06
CA LEU A 79 12.01 9.58 -10.57
C LEU A 79 12.92 8.60 -9.86
N SER A 80 12.69 8.38 -8.58
CA SER A 80 13.40 7.37 -7.82
C SER A 80 12.52 6.91 -6.68
N VAL A 81 12.72 5.66 -6.26
CA VAL A 81 12.05 5.08 -5.11
C VAL A 81 13.10 4.51 -4.19
N GLN A 82 13.08 4.95 -2.94
CA GLN A 82 13.89 4.35 -1.89
C GLN A 82 12.95 3.71 -0.89
N VAL A 83 12.99 2.39 -0.80
CA VAL A 83 12.10 1.63 0.05
C VAL A 83 12.90 1.07 1.22
N GLY A 84 12.37 1.26 2.43
CA GLY A 84 13.07 0.92 3.65
C GLY A 84 13.90 2.08 4.14
N LEU A 85 14.65 1.86 5.17
CA LEU A 85 15.50 2.89 5.78
C LEU A 85 16.93 2.44 5.90
#